data_70edd0bf187eb1791ed0be2fe02d9f1e
#
_entry.id   70edd0bf187eb1791ed0be2fe02d9f1e
#
_cell.length_a   1.000
_cell.length_b   1.000
_cell.length_c   1.000
_cell.angle_alpha   90.00
_cell.angle_beta   90.00
_cell.angle_gamma   90.00
#
_symmetry.space_group_name_H-M   'P 1'
#
loop_
_entity.id
_entity.type
_entity.pdbx_description
1 polymer ?
#
loop_
_entity_poly.entity_id
_entity_poly.type
_entity_poly.pdbx_seq_one_letter_code
_entity_poly.pdbx_strand_id
1 'polypeptide(L)'
;MSKSPSQTTVMVVDDDQAIVHLVAGILEGEGYRVLQARHSDEALDLSAAYKEDIDLLVTDVKMDPFMTGFQLAQCLRLMRVEIKVLYISGFVEDEMVRWEVESRVATFLQKPFRPQDLLEKIRSVLA
;
A
#
# COMPACT_ATOMS: atom_id res chain seq x y z
N MET A 1 17.19 8.20 -9.38
CA MET A 1 17.49 8.52 -7.97
C MET A 1 16.23 8.45 -7.15
N SER A 2 16.33 7.87 -5.96
CA SER A 2 15.20 7.82 -5.04
C SER A 2 14.96 9.18 -4.40
N LYS A 3 13.69 9.52 -4.20
CA LYS A 3 13.31 10.70 -3.44
C LYS A 3 13.63 10.48 -1.96
N SER A 4 13.88 11.55 -1.22
CA SER A 4 13.95 11.46 0.24
C SER A 4 12.55 11.16 0.80
N PRO A 5 12.43 10.64 2.04
CA PRO A 5 11.11 10.42 2.65
C PRO A 5 10.23 11.66 2.62
N SER A 6 10.76 12.84 2.90
CA SER A 6 9.97 14.09 2.90
C SER A 6 9.39 14.45 1.55
N GLN A 7 9.91 13.88 0.47
CA GLN A 7 9.46 14.10 -0.90
C GLN A 7 8.59 12.94 -1.41
N THR A 8 8.38 11.92 -0.59
CA THR A 8 7.70 10.69 -0.98
C THR A 8 6.33 10.62 -0.32
N THR A 9 5.30 10.39 -1.11
CA THR A 9 3.93 10.24 -0.64
C THR A 9 3.52 8.77 -0.76
N VAL A 10 2.99 8.23 0.34
CA VAL A 10 2.52 6.85 0.43
C VAL A 10 1.03 6.86 0.76
N MET A 11 0.26 6.13 -0.02
CA MET A 11 -1.16 5.90 0.30
C MET A 11 -1.30 4.55 0.99
N VAL A 12 -1.91 4.55 2.16
CA VAL A 12 -2.14 3.34 2.96
C VAL A 12 -3.63 3.02 2.95
N VAL A 13 -3.97 1.81 2.52
CA VAL A 13 -5.37 1.38 2.39
C VAL A 13 -5.57 0.03 3.08
N ASP A 14 -6.45 0.01 4.08
CA ASP A 14 -6.81 -1.21 4.80
C ASP A 14 -8.15 -0.94 5.47
N ASP A 15 -9.07 -1.91 5.48
CA ASP A 15 -10.36 -1.77 6.16
C ASP A 15 -10.23 -1.81 7.68
N ASP A 16 -9.11 -2.33 8.19
CA ASP A 16 -8.78 -2.28 9.61
C ASP A 16 -8.12 -0.95 9.93
N GLN A 17 -8.87 -0.06 10.56
CA GLN A 17 -8.39 1.28 10.91
C GLN A 17 -7.16 1.26 11.82
N ALA A 18 -7.05 0.25 12.69
CA ALA A 18 -5.88 0.12 13.55
C ALA A 18 -4.61 -0.12 12.74
N ILE A 19 -4.71 -0.91 11.68
CA ILE A 19 -3.57 -1.17 10.78
C ILE A 19 -3.22 0.11 10.01
N VAL A 20 -4.21 0.83 9.50
CA VAL A 20 -3.96 2.10 8.80
C VAL A 20 -3.21 3.07 9.69
N HIS A 21 -3.68 3.25 10.94
CA HIS A 21 -3.04 4.15 11.91
C HIS A 21 -1.63 3.69 12.27
N LEU A 22 -1.43 2.40 12.47
CA LEU A 22 -0.13 1.84 12.80
C LEU A 22 0.88 2.10 11.67
N VAL A 23 0.51 1.75 10.46
CA VAL A 23 1.38 1.91 9.29
C VAL A 23 1.66 3.39 9.04
N ALA A 24 0.62 4.23 9.07
CA ALA A 24 0.78 5.67 8.89
C ALA A 24 1.74 6.26 9.93
N GLY A 25 1.59 5.88 11.20
CA GLY A 25 2.47 6.36 12.27
C GLY A 25 3.93 5.98 12.06
N ILE A 26 4.18 4.74 11.64
CA ILE A 26 5.54 4.27 11.34
C ILE A 26 6.15 5.09 10.19
N LEU A 27 5.39 5.30 9.13
CA LEU A 27 5.88 6.01 7.95
C LEU A 27 6.08 7.49 8.23
N GLU A 28 5.16 8.13 8.93
CA GLU A 28 5.28 9.54 9.30
C GLU A 28 6.47 9.77 10.21
N GLY A 29 6.75 8.81 11.10
CA GLY A 29 7.94 8.85 11.95
C GLY A 29 9.25 8.85 11.18
N GLU A 30 9.25 8.31 9.96
CA GLU A 30 10.42 8.33 9.06
C GLU A 30 10.41 9.54 8.11
N GLY A 31 9.38 10.37 8.17
CA GLY A 31 9.28 11.57 7.36
C GLY A 31 8.44 11.44 6.08
N TYR A 32 7.87 10.28 5.82
CA TYR A 32 7.00 10.11 4.65
C TYR A 32 5.71 10.90 4.80
N ARG A 33 5.17 11.39 3.68
CA ARG A 33 3.82 11.95 3.63
C ARG A 33 2.85 10.79 3.42
N VAL A 34 1.78 10.71 4.22
CA VAL A 34 0.87 9.58 4.20
C VAL A 34 -0.56 10.03 3.93
N LEU A 35 -1.19 9.37 2.95
CA LEU A 35 -2.62 9.47 2.70
C LEU A 35 -3.26 8.19 3.23
N GLN A 36 -4.37 8.31 3.93
CA GLN A 36 -5.03 7.18 4.59
C GLN A 36 -6.41 6.93 4.00
N ALA A 37 -6.70 5.68 3.68
CA ALA A 37 -8.02 5.27 3.21
C ALA A 37 -8.37 3.91 3.80
N ARG A 38 -9.67 3.67 4.02
CA ARG A 38 -10.17 2.40 4.58
C ARG A 38 -10.85 1.54 3.52
N HIS A 39 -11.20 2.12 2.39
CA HIS A 39 -11.93 1.44 1.32
C HIS A 39 -11.35 1.84 -0.03
N SER A 40 -11.59 1.00 -1.03
CA SER A 40 -11.15 1.28 -2.40
C SER A 40 -11.73 2.58 -2.95
N ASP A 41 -13.00 2.86 -2.70
CA ASP A 41 -13.65 4.12 -3.14
C ASP A 41 -12.92 5.34 -2.60
N GLU A 42 -12.63 5.33 -1.30
CA GLU A 42 -11.93 6.43 -0.63
C GLU A 42 -10.54 6.61 -1.22
N ALA A 43 -9.84 5.49 -1.48
CA ALA A 43 -8.51 5.53 -2.08
C ALA A 43 -8.55 6.15 -3.49
N LEU A 44 -9.53 5.76 -4.29
CA LEU A 44 -9.68 6.29 -5.64
C LEU A 44 -10.03 7.79 -5.61
N ASP A 45 -10.90 8.20 -4.70
CA ASP A 45 -11.27 9.61 -4.53
C ASP A 45 -10.06 10.45 -4.09
N LEU A 46 -9.28 9.94 -3.13
CA LEU A 46 -8.07 10.61 -2.68
C LEU A 46 -7.06 10.75 -3.82
N SER A 47 -6.89 9.69 -4.60
CA SER A 47 -5.97 9.74 -5.74
C SER A 47 -6.40 10.77 -6.78
N ALA A 48 -7.71 10.86 -7.03
CA ALA A 48 -8.24 11.82 -8.00
C ALA A 48 -8.08 13.26 -7.52
N ALA A 49 -8.18 13.49 -6.20
CA ALA A 49 -8.11 14.83 -5.60
C ALA A 49 -6.68 15.30 -5.31
N TYR A 50 -5.76 14.37 -5.07
CA TYR A 50 -4.38 14.70 -4.71
C TYR A 50 -3.61 15.16 -5.94
N LYS A 51 -3.06 16.37 -5.89
CA LYS A 51 -2.45 16.98 -7.06
C LYS A 51 -0.98 16.63 -7.26
N GLU A 52 -0.33 16.16 -6.21
CA GLU A 52 1.08 15.76 -6.29
C GLU A 52 1.21 14.27 -6.60
N ASP A 53 2.44 13.79 -6.76
CA ASP A 53 2.69 12.38 -7.00
C ASP A 53 2.33 11.53 -5.78
N ILE A 54 1.76 10.37 -6.03
CA ILE A 54 1.67 9.30 -5.04
C ILE A 54 2.66 8.23 -5.48
N ASP A 55 3.70 8.03 -4.70
CA ASP A 55 4.84 7.19 -5.09
C ASP A 55 4.61 5.71 -4.80
N LEU A 56 3.84 5.42 -3.76
CA LEU A 56 3.63 4.06 -3.29
C LEU A 56 2.22 3.88 -2.76
N LEU A 57 1.60 2.76 -3.13
CA LEU A 57 0.38 2.26 -2.53
C LEU A 57 0.75 1.10 -1.61
N VAL A 58 0.37 1.20 -0.34
CA VAL A 58 0.44 0.08 0.62
C VAL A 58 -0.99 -0.35 0.87
N THR A 59 -1.34 -1.55 0.44
CA THR A 59 -2.74 -2.01 0.51
C THR A 59 -2.85 -3.44 1.02
N ASP A 60 -3.91 -3.70 1.79
CA ASP A 60 -4.30 -5.06 2.11
C ASP A 60 -4.77 -5.76 0.82
N VAL A 61 -4.59 -7.06 0.76
CA VAL A 61 -5.03 -7.88 -0.38
C VAL A 61 -6.54 -8.08 -0.35
N LYS A 62 -7.09 -8.44 0.80
CA LYS A 62 -8.54 -8.64 1.00
C LYS A 62 -9.09 -7.51 1.84
N MET A 63 -9.58 -6.48 1.20
CA MET A 63 -9.92 -5.27 1.89
C MET A 63 -11.42 -5.04 2.00
N ASP A 64 -12.13 -5.06 0.91
CA ASP A 64 -13.57 -4.82 0.90
C ASP A 64 -14.27 -5.82 -0.03
N PRO A 65 -15.62 -5.93 0.06
CA PRO A 65 -16.35 -6.94 -0.71
C PRO A 65 -16.39 -6.67 -2.22
N PHE A 66 -16.01 -5.46 -2.65
CA PHE A 66 -16.14 -5.06 -4.05
C PHE A 66 -14.83 -5.15 -4.82
N MET A 67 -13.69 -5.06 -4.15
CA MET A 67 -12.42 -4.93 -4.81
C MET A 67 -11.28 -5.49 -3.95
N THR A 68 -10.39 -6.26 -4.56
CA THR A 68 -9.16 -6.70 -3.89
C THR A 68 -8.10 -5.61 -3.97
N GLY A 69 -7.05 -5.74 -3.18
CA GLY A 69 -5.89 -4.84 -3.29
C GLY A 69 -5.25 -4.89 -4.66
N PHE A 70 -5.24 -6.04 -5.32
CA PHE A 70 -4.71 -6.17 -6.68
C PHE A 70 -5.53 -5.35 -7.68
N GLN A 71 -6.85 -5.41 -7.57
CA GLN A 71 -7.75 -4.65 -8.43
C GLN A 71 -7.62 -3.15 -8.19
N LEU A 72 -7.50 -2.74 -6.92
CA LEU A 72 -7.26 -1.34 -6.56
C LEU A 72 -5.96 -0.84 -7.18
N ALA A 73 -4.90 -1.63 -7.10
CA ALA A 73 -3.61 -1.28 -7.71
C ALA A 73 -3.72 -1.08 -9.22
N GLN A 74 -4.48 -1.94 -9.90
CA GLN A 74 -4.71 -1.78 -11.33
C GLN A 74 -5.43 -0.48 -11.66
N CYS A 75 -6.46 -0.15 -10.88
CA CYS A 75 -7.21 1.11 -11.06
C CYS A 75 -6.32 2.33 -10.84
N LEU A 76 -5.51 2.31 -9.78
CA LEU A 76 -4.61 3.43 -9.47
C LEU A 76 -3.52 3.60 -10.54
N ARG A 77 -3.04 2.52 -11.11
CA ARG A 77 -2.04 2.58 -12.18
C ARG A 77 -2.59 3.22 -13.45
N LEU A 78 -3.89 3.15 -13.69
CA LEU A 78 -4.51 3.87 -14.81
C LEU A 78 -4.44 5.37 -14.62
N MET A 79 -4.49 5.85 -13.39
CA MET A 79 -4.38 7.27 -13.05
C MET A 79 -2.94 7.71 -12.85
N ARG A 80 -2.10 6.82 -12.32
CA ARG A 80 -0.72 7.12 -11.90
C ARG A 80 0.18 5.99 -12.35
N VAL A 81 0.67 6.09 -13.58
CA VAL A 81 1.40 5.02 -14.28
C VAL A 81 2.62 4.53 -13.52
N GLU A 82 3.29 5.43 -12.79
CA GLU A 82 4.54 5.11 -12.09
C GLU A 82 4.36 4.71 -10.62
N ILE A 83 3.13 4.60 -10.15
CA ILE A 83 2.91 4.20 -8.75
C ILE A 83 3.42 2.78 -8.51
N LYS A 84 4.14 2.61 -7.41
CA LYS A 84 4.60 1.30 -6.96
C LYS A 84 3.64 0.75 -5.92
N VAL A 85 3.66 -0.54 -5.69
CA VAL A 85 2.68 -1.18 -4.80
C VAL A 85 3.38 -2.14 -3.85
N LEU A 86 3.00 -2.07 -2.58
CA LEU A 86 3.34 -3.05 -1.56
C LEU A 86 2.04 -3.63 -1.01
N TYR A 87 1.89 -4.94 -1.11
CA TYR A 87 0.73 -5.65 -0.59
C TYR A 87 1.01 -6.15 0.82
N ILE A 88 0.06 -5.92 1.72
CA ILE A 88 0.12 -6.43 3.09
C ILE A 88 -1.03 -7.43 3.26
N SER A 89 -0.74 -8.60 3.81
CA SER A 89 -1.79 -9.59 4.04
C SER A 89 -1.47 -10.47 5.25
N GLY A 90 -2.52 -10.91 5.93
CA GLY A 90 -2.43 -11.93 6.96
C GLY A 90 -2.53 -13.31 6.33
N PHE A 91 -3.41 -14.14 6.88
CA PHE A 91 -3.67 -15.48 6.35
C PHE A 91 -4.53 -15.38 5.08
N VAL A 92 -4.10 -16.08 4.02
CA VAL A 92 -4.80 -16.09 2.74
C VAL A 92 -5.39 -17.48 2.50
N GLU A 93 -6.72 -17.59 2.54
CA GLU A 93 -7.43 -18.86 2.32
C GLU A 93 -7.75 -19.10 0.85
N ASP A 94 -7.94 -18.04 0.09
CA ASP A 94 -8.29 -18.11 -1.33
C ASP A 94 -7.07 -18.53 -2.14
N GLU A 95 -7.18 -19.63 -2.89
CA GLU A 95 -6.07 -20.16 -3.69
C GLU A 95 -5.60 -19.20 -4.77
N MET A 96 -6.52 -18.50 -5.41
CA MET A 96 -6.15 -17.55 -6.46
C MET A 96 -5.38 -16.36 -5.89
N VAL A 97 -5.83 -15.85 -4.75
CA VAL A 97 -5.13 -14.77 -4.06
C VAL A 97 -3.77 -15.26 -3.58
N ARG A 98 -3.70 -16.48 -3.06
CA ARG A 98 -2.44 -17.09 -2.63
C ARG A 98 -1.45 -17.19 -3.80
N TRP A 99 -1.91 -17.64 -4.94
CA TRP A 99 -1.07 -17.75 -6.14
C TRP A 99 -0.53 -16.38 -6.55
N GLU A 100 -1.37 -15.34 -6.54
CA GLU A 100 -0.94 -13.99 -6.87
C GLU A 100 0.08 -13.45 -5.88
N VAL A 101 -0.11 -13.73 -4.60
CA VAL A 101 0.83 -13.34 -3.54
C VAL A 101 2.19 -14.03 -3.76
N GLU A 102 2.19 -15.33 -4.01
CA GLU A 102 3.41 -16.10 -4.22
C GLU A 102 4.19 -15.62 -5.44
N SER A 103 3.48 -15.22 -6.49
CA SER A 103 4.11 -14.70 -7.70
C SER A 103 4.63 -13.26 -7.55
N ARG A 104 4.28 -12.58 -6.45
CA ARG A 104 4.68 -11.18 -6.18
C ARG A 104 5.42 -11.01 -4.86
N VAL A 105 6.19 -12.01 -4.49
CA VAL A 105 6.88 -12.06 -3.19
C VAL A 105 7.71 -10.81 -2.88
N ALA A 106 8.32 -10.20 -3.91
CA ALA A 106 9.15 -9.01 -3.75
C ALA A 106 8.36 -7.76 -3.33
N THR A 107 7.04 -7.75 -3.59
CA THR A 107 6.16 -6.63 -3.28
C THR A 107 5.08 -7.01 -2.27
N PHE A 108 5.41 -7.95 -1.40
CA PHE A 108 4.46 -8.48 -0.43
C PHE A 108 5.08 -8.51 0.97
N LEU A 109 4.29 -8.14 1.98
CA LEU A 109 4.69 -8.18 3.39
C LEU A 109 3.59 -8.88 4.19
N GLN A 110 3.94 -9.93 4.92
CA GLN A 110 3.00 -10.71 5.71
C GLN A 110 2.75 -10.07 7.08
N LYS A 111 1.50 -10.04 7.52
CA LYS A 111 1.13 -9.67 8.90
C LYS A 111 1.31 -10.88 9.81
N PRO A 112 1.70 -10.72 11.07
CA PRO A 112 2.18 -9.50 11.68
C PRO A 112 3.61 -9.17 11.26
N PHE A 113 3.96 -7.90 11.22
CA PHE A 113 5.29 -7.45 10.84
C PHE A 113 5.81 -6.46 11.89
N ARG A 114 7.15 -6.33 11.99
CA ARG A 114 7.77 -5.32 12.82
C ARG A 114 7.90 -4.02 12.03
N PRO A 115 7.97 -2.86 12.72
CA PRO A 115 8.18 -1.58 12.03
C PRO A 115 9.36 -1.60 11.07
N GLN A 116 10.49 -2.17 11.47
CA GLN A 116 11.66 -2.25 10.61
C GLN A 116 11.46 -3.11 9.36
N ASP A 117 10.66 -4.18 9.46
CA ASP A 117 10.34 -5.03 8.31
C ASP A 117 9.56 -4.25 7.26
N LEU A 118 8.58 -3.44 7.71
CA LEU A 118 7.81 -2.58 6.84
C LEU A 118 8.71 -1.55 6.15
N LEU A 119 9.54 -0.86 6.91
CA LEU A 119 10.42 0.17 6.39
C LEU A 119 11.44 -0.38 5.39
N GLU A 120 12.02 -1.53 5.67
CA GLU A 120 12.95 -2.19 4.77
C GLU A 120 12.28 -2.56 3.45
N LYS A 121 11.09 -3.13 3.53
CA LYS A 121 10.33 -3.53 2.35
C LYS A 121 9.96 -2.31 1.50
N ILE A 122 9.53 -1.23 2.15
CA ILE A 122 9.18 0.02 1.45
C ILE A 122 10.41 0.58 0.73
N ARG A 123 11.54 0.64 1.39
CA ARG A 123 12.78 1.11 0.75
C ARG A 123 13.15 0.25 -0.45
N SER A 124 12.99 -1.06 -0.33
CA SER A 124 13.28 -2.00 -1.41
C SER A 124 12.35 -1.76 -2.61
N VAL A 125 11.06 -1.57 -2.37
CA VAL A 125 10.08 -1.33 -3.44
C VAL A 125 10.31 0.01 -4.12
N LEU A 126 10.70 1.03 -3.36
CA LEU A 126 10.93 2.38 -3.89
C LEU A 126 12.30 2.56 -4.56
N ALA A 127 13.22 1.67 -4.30
CA ALA A 127 14.58 1.76 -4.83
C ALA A 127 14.64 1.64 -6.36
#